data_ac2a3fd98817357df4fc011d3148c1fd
#
_entry.id   ac2a3fd98817357df4fc011d3148c1fd
#
_cell.length_a   1.000
_cell.length_b   1.000
_cell.length_c   1.000
_cell.angle_alpha   90.00
_cell.angle_beta   90.00
_cell.angle_gamma   90.00
#
_symmetry.space_group_name_H-M   'P 1'
#
loop_
_entity.id
_entity.type
_entity.pdbx_description
1 polymer ?
#
loop_
_entity_poly.entity_id
_entity_poly.type
_entity_poly.pdbx_seq_one_letter_code
_entity_poly.pdbx_strand_id
1 'polypeptide(L)' 'MDNNLHSLPRRLIELRMEHADLDSLIDRAAIDLAGDELAVRRLKKRRLLLRDQIFRIEAELDPPQPA' A
#
# COMPACT_ATOMS: atom_id res chain seq x y z
N MET A 1 -17.18 19.72 0.93
CA MET A 1 -17.28 18.30 0.98
C MET A 1 -16.43 17.67 -0.06
N ASP A 2 -15.69 16.73 0.33
CA ASP A 2 -14.79 16.11 -0.57
C ASP A 2 -15.44 15.36 -1.66
N ASN A 3 -14.87 15.50 -2.80
CA ASN A 3 -15.31 14.80 -3.96
C ASN A 3 -14.38 13.62 -4.19
N ASN A 4 -14.91 12.43 -4.08
CA ASN A 4 -14.09 11.23 -4.21
C ASN A 4 -13.35 11.17 -5.54
N LEU A 5 -13.93 11.71 -6.60
CA LEU A 5 -13.26 11.71 -7.90
C LEU A 5 -12.01 12.55 -7.88
N HIS A 6 -12.05 13.69 -7.17
CA HIS A 6 -10.88 14.55 -7.10
C HIS A 6 -9.85 14.02 -6.11
N SER A 7 -10.28 13.24 -5.13
CA SER A 7 -9.39 12.77 -4.09
C SER A 7 -8.67 11.47 -4.46
N LEU A 8 -9.11 10.74 -5.48
CA LEU A 8 -8.48 9.46 -5.84
C LEU A 8 -7.01 9.60 -6.23
N PRO A 9 -6.63 10.56 -7.09
CA PRO A 9 -5.20 10.70 -7.40
C PRO A 9 -4.37 11.02 -6.17
N ARG A 10 -4.88 11.86 -5.28
CA ARG A 10 -4.19 12.19 -4.05
C ARG A 10 -4.09 10.95 -3.15
N ARG A 11 -5.17 10.21 -3.04
CA ARG A 11 -5.17 9.00 -2.24
C ARG A 11 -4.15 7.99 -2.75
N LEU A 12 -4.02 7.89 -4.06
CA LEU A 12 -3.04 6.99 -4.66
C LEU A 12 -1.62 7.39 -4.28
N ILE A 13 -1.32 8.69 -4.32
CA ILE A 13 0.00 9.18 -3.92
C ILE A 13 0.26 8.84 -2.46
N GLU A 14 -0.71 9.08 -1.59
CA GLU A 14 -0.57 8.78 -0.17
C GLU A 14 -0.32 7.29 0.07
N LEU A 15 -1.06 6.45 -0.63
CA LEU A 15 -0.90 5.00 -0.46
C LEU A 15 0.45 4.51 -0.96
N ARG A 16 0.94 5.08 -2.04
CA ARG A 16 2.26 4.73 -2.55
C ARG A 16 3.36 5.12 -1.58
N MET A 17 3.20 6.28 -0.95
CA MET A 17 4.15 6.71 0.07
C MET A 17 4.12 5.80 1.29
N GLU A 18 2.91 5.46 1.75
CA GLU A 18 2.76 4.51 2.84
C GLU A 18 3.38 3.16 2.51
N HIS A 19 3.17 2.70 1.29
CA HIS A 19 3.72 1.42 0.85
C HIS A 19 5.26 1.45 0.87
N ALA A 20 5.85 2.53 0.39
CA ALA A 20 7.30 2.68 0.39
C ALA A 20 7.86 2.73 1.81
N ASP A 21 7.18 3.46 2.69
CA ASP A 21 7.58 3.54 4.10
C ASP A 21 7.49 2.16 4.76
N LEU A 22 6.45 1.42 4.42
CA LEU A 22 6.25 0.10 5.00
C LEU A 22 7.28 -0.90 4.49
N ASP A 23 7.68 -0.80 3.22
CA ASP A 23 8.76 -1.63 2.70
C ASP A 23 10.05 -1.42 3.50
N SER A 24 10.40 -0.16 3.75
CA SER A 24 11.59 0.16 4.54
C SER A 24 11.46 -0.36 5.96
N LEU A 25 10.27 -0.23 6.54
CA LEU A 25 10.03 -0.71 7.89
C LEU A 25 10.14 -2.22 7.98
N ILE A 26 9.64 -2.93 6.97
CA ILE A 26 9.71 -4.40 6.95
C ILE A 26 11.15 -4.86 6.83
N ASP A 27 11.95 -4.20 5.97
CA ASP A 27 13.36 -4.54 5.84
C ASP A 27 14.09 -4.38 7.18
N ARG A 28 13.78 -3.30 7.89
CA ARG A 28 14.40 -3.03 9.18
C ARG A 28 13.91 -4.02 10.24
N ALA A 29 12.60 -4.30 10.21
CA ALA A 29 12.00 -5.22 11.18
C ALA A 29 12.52 -6.64 11.01
N ALA A 30 12.86 -7.04 9.79
CA ALA A 30 13.41 -8.36 9.54
C ALA A 30 14.71 -8.56 10.31
N ILE A 31 15.43 -7.49 10.56
CA ILE A 31 16.67 -7.52 11.33
C ILE A 31 16.39 -7.31 12.81
N ASP A 32 15.68 -6.23 13.14
CA ASP A 32 15.48 -5.81 14.52
C ASP A 32 14.54 -6.74 15.28
N LEU A 33 13.59 -7.34 14.58
CA LEU A 33 12.59 -8.22 15.18
C LEU A 33 12.76 -9.66 14.70
N ALA A 34 14.01 -10.07 14.49
CA ALA A 34 14.29 -11.38 13.94
C ALA A 34 13.69 -12.52 14.75
N GLY A 35 13.50 -12.30 16.06
CA GLY A 35 12.89 -13.31 16.92
C GLY A 35 11.37 -13.22 16.99
N ASP A 36 10.76 -12.25 16.29
CA ASP A 36 9.32 -12.02 16.37
C ASP A 36 8.70 -12.14 15.00
N GLU A 37 8.52 -13.37 14.56
CA GLU A 37 7.96 -13.64 13.24
C GLU A 37 6.53 -13.11 13.08
N LEU A 38 5.77 -13.10 14.18
CA LEU A 38 4.39 -12.64 14.13
C LEU A 38 4.32 -11.15 13.82
N ALA A 39 5.19 -10.36 14.45
CA ALA A 39 5.21 -8.93 14.19
C ALA A 39 5.57 -8.63 12.74
N VAL A 40 6.58 -9.32 12.22
CA VAL A 40 6.98 -9.14 10.82
C VAL A 40 5.86 -9.56 9.87
N ARG A 41 5.18 -10.65 10.19
CA ARG A 41 4.07 -11.14 9.36
C ARG A 41 2.93 -10.14 9.31
N ARG A 42 2.63 -9.48 10.43
CA ARG A 42 1.59 -8.46 10.47
C ARG A 42 1.93 -7.27 9.58
N LEU A 43 3.19 -6.86 9.58
CA LEU A 43 3.63 -5.77 8.70
C LEU A 43 3.49 -6.16 7.24
N LYS A 44 3.86 -7.39 6.89
CA LYS A 44 3.74 -7.88 5.52
C LYS A 44 2.29 -7.97 5.08
N LYS A 45 1.40 -8.35 5.98
CA LYS A 45 -0.03 -8.39 5.68
C LYS A 45 -0.56 -6.98 5.41
N ARG A 46 -0.13 -6.00 6.19
CA ARG A 46 -0.52 -4.62 5.96
C ARG A 46 -0.04 -4.14 4.60
N ARG A 47 1.19 -4.49 4.23
CA ARG A 47 1.73 -4.12 2.92
C ARG A 47 0.89 -4.72 1.80
N LEU A 48 0.46 -5.96 1.96
CA LEU A 48 -0.38 -6.62 0.96
C LEU A 48 -1.71 -5.89 0.79
N LEU A 49 -2.32 -5.47 1.89
CA LEU A 49 -3.58 -4.73 1.84
C LEU A 49 -3.41 -3.38 1.16
N LEU A 50 -2.29 -2.72 1.39
CA LEU A 50 -1.99 -1.45 0.73
C LEU A 50 -1.84 -1.64 -0.78
N ARG A 51 -1.14 -2.70 -1.19
CA ARG A 51 -1.00 -3.00 -2.62
C ARG A 51 -2.34 -3.24 -3.27
N ASP A 52 -3.21 -3.95 -2.58
CA ASP A 52 -4.54 -4.22 -3.10
C ASP A 52 -5.32 -2.92 -3.30
N GLN A 53 -5.25 -2.01 -2.34
CA GLN A 53 -5.91 -0.72 -2.46
C GLN A 53 -5.34 0.11 -3.60
N ILE A 54 -4.02 0.09 -3.76
CA ILE A 54 -3.35 0.80 -4.84
C ILE A 54 -3.84 0.29 -6.19
N PHE A 55 -3.88 -1.03 -6.37
CA PHE A 55 -4.35 -1.63 -7.62
C PHE A 55 -5.79 -1.25 -7.92
N ARG A 56 -6.65 -1.21 -6.90
CA ARG A 56 -8.04 -0.85 -7.10
C ARG A 56 -8.18 0.60 -7.57
N ILE A 57 -7.43 1.50 -6.97
CA ILE A 57 -7.50 2.90 -7.35
C ILE A 57 -6.90 3.10 -8.75
N GLU A 58 -5.80 2.44 -9.03
CA GLU A 58 -5.20 2.51 -10.36
C GLU A 58 -6.18 2.04 -11.44
N ALA A 59 -6.92 0.97 -11.14
CA ALA A 59 -7.91 0.46 -12.07
C ALA A 59 -9.05 1.44 -12.31
N GLU A 60 -9.41 2.21 -11.27
CA GLU A 60 -10.45 3.22 -11.42
C GLU A 60 -9.97 4.43 -12.21
N LEU A 61 -8.72 4.83 -11.99
CA LEU A 61 -8.17 6.01 -12.65
C LEU A 61 -7.74 5.73 -14.09
N ASP A 62 -7.33 4.51 -14.36
CA ASP A 62 -6.83 4.13 -15.67
C ASP A 62 -7.31 2.71 -15.99
N PRO A 63 -8.61 2.55 -16.23
CA PRO A 63 -9.15 1.22 -16.46
C PRO A 63 -8.55 0.59 -17.69
N PRO A 64 -8.33 -0.73 -17.69
CA PRO A 64 -7.79 -1.42 -18.84
C PRO A 64 -8.74 -1.31 -20.00
N GLN A 65 -8.19 -1.09 -21.17
CA GLN A 65 -8.99 -0.96 -22.36
C GLN A 65 -9.30 -2.33 -22.92
N PRO A 66 -10.52 -2.53 -23.44
CA PRO A 66 -10.83 -3.80 -24.07
C PRO A 66 -9.98 -4.00 -25.33
N ALA A 67 -9.62 -5.21 -25.54
CA ALA A 67 -8.77 -5.57 -26.68
C ALA A 67 -9.55 -5.46 -28.00
#